data_d2d46879307804a9a4e8c404583ae0ab
#
_entry.id   d2d46879307804a9a4e8c404583ae0ab
#
_cell.length_a   1.000
_cell.length_b   1.000
_cell.length_c   1.000
_cell.angle_alpha   90.00
_cell.angle_beta   90.00
_cell.angle_gamma   90.00
#
_symmetry.space_group_name_H-M   'P 1'
#
loop_
_entity.id
_entity.type
_entity.pdbx_description
1 polymer ?
#
loop_
_entity_poly.entity_id
_entity_poly.type
_entity_poly.pdbx_seq_one_letter_code
_entity_poly.pdbx_strand_id
1 'polypeptide(L)'
;MQQMNVYGVSFDLVGKQPIVLLKTVDGNRFLPIWIGHPEAAAILMKLQNAATPRPMTHDLVTDMLERLEARVVRIEVTELRENTFYAQVVLVQDGGAEIEVDSRPSDAIALAVRADAEIFVADEVIDESAIEFQGEEISDEKLEHEVSKFRSFLENVTPDEFAEGSED
;
A
#
# COMPACT_ATOMS: atom_id res chain seq x y z
N MET A 1 -2.88 -9.02 -12.99
CA MET A 1 -2.19 -8.09 -12.05
C MET A 1 -1.56 -6.94 -12.81
N GLN A 2 -1.61 -5.74 -12.27
CA GLN A 2 -0.97 -4.56 -12.85
C GLN A 2 0.11 -4.05 -11.92
N GLN A 3 1.20 -3.57 -12.52
CA GLN A 3 2.28 -2.95 -11.76
C GLN A 3 1.89 -1.54 -11.33
N MET A 4 2.17 -1.23 -10.07
CA MET A 4 1.93 0.08 -9.48
C MET A 4 3.17 0.59 -8.75
N ASN A 5 3.29 1.89 -8.62
CA ASN A 5 4.34 2.54 -7.84
C ASN A 5 3.72 3.25 -6.64
N VAL A 6 4.51 3.44 -5.59
CA VAL A 6 4.11 4.29 -4.47
C VAL A 6 4.14 5.74 -4.95
N TYR A 7 2.98 6.36 -5.04
CA TYR A 7 2.84 7.77 -5.39
C TYR A 7 3.16 8.67 -4.20
N GLY A 8 2.74 8.27 -3.00
CA GLY A 8 3.03 8.99 -1.77
C GLY A 8 2.24 8.48 -0.58
N VAL A 9 2.44 9.14 0.54
CA VAL A 9 1.68 8.95 1.78
C VAL A 9 0.99 10.25 2.11
N SER A 10 -0.32 10.20 2.29
CA SER A 10 -1.16 11.32 2.69
C SER A 10 -1.75 11.08 4.07
N PHE A 11 -2.23 12.13 4.71
CA PHE A 11 -2.92 12.04 5.99
C PHE A 11 -4.33 12.56 5.84
N ASP A 12 -5.28 11.74 6.24
CA ASP A 12 -6.64 12.20 6.43
C ASP A 12 -6.72 13.10 7.66
N LEU A 13 -6.92 14.42 7.44
CA LEU A 13 -6.95 15.41 8.51
C LEU A 13 -8.17 15.28 9.43
N VAL A 14 -9.28 14.69 8.98
CA VAL A 14 -10.49 14.46 9.77
C VAL A 14 -10.45 13.11 10.46
N GLY A 15 -10.20 12.02 9.71
CA GLY A 15 -10.08 10.67 10.26
C GLY A 15 -8.77 10.43 11.01
N LYS A 16 -7.79 11.33 10.88
CA LYS A 16 -6.44 11.20 11.46
C LYS A 16 -5.75 9.89 11.12
N GLN A 17 -6.10 9.31 9.98
CA GLN A 17 -5.57 8.05 9.51
C GLN A 17 -4.73 8.26 8.25
N PRO A 18 -3.51 7.73 8.20
CA PRO A 18 -2.69 7.84 7.01
C PRO A 18 -3.16 6.92 5.89
N ILE A 19 -2.90 7.36 4.66
CA ILE A 19 -3.22 6.65 3.43
C ILE A 19 -1.94 6.52 2.61
N VAL A 20 -1.57 5.32 2.20
CA VAL A 20 -0.60 5.14 1.12
C VAL A 20 -1.35 5.11 -0.21
N LEU A 21 -0.84 5.87 -1.18
CA LEU A 21 -1.43 5.96 -2.49
C LEU A 21 -0.52 5.26 -3.50
N LEU A 22 -1.05 4.23 -4.15
CA LEU A 22 -0.40 3.56 -5.27
C LEU A 22 -0.94 4.11 -6.58
N LYS A 23 -0.09 4.19 -7.61
CA LYS A 23 -0.46 4.61 -8.95
C LYS A 23 -0.03 3.57 -9.97
N THR A 24 -0.88 3.24 -10.95
CA THR A 24 -0.51 2.36 -12.06
C THR A 24 0.66 2.94 -12.84
N VAL A 25 1.60 2.08 -13.24
CA VAL A 25 2.76 2.47 -14.06
C VAL A 25 2.28 2.99 -15.41
N ASP A 26 1.38 2.25 -16.04
CA ASP A 26 0.82 2.59 -17.35
C ASP A 26 -0.63 3.08 -17.17
N GLY A 27 -0.83 4.32 -16.71
CA GLY A 27 -2.18 4.87 -16.58
C GLY A 27 -2.35 5.90 -15.48
N ASN A 28 -3.62 6.23 -15.22
CA ASN A 28 -4.04 7.24 -14.25
C ASN A 28 -4.98 6.66 -13.17
N ARG A 29 -4.79 5.38 -12.83
CA ARG A 29 -5.53 4.76 -11.74
C ARG A 29 -4.72 4.86 -10.45
N PHE A 30 -5.38 5.28 -9.39
CA PHE A 30 -4.81 5.44 -8.05
C PHE A 30 -5.55 4.54 -7.08
N LEU A 31 -4.80 3.77 -6.31
CA LEU A 31 -5.34 2.91 -5.27
C LEU A 31 -4.98 3.46 -3.90
N PRO A 32 -5.94 4.02 -3.15
CA PRO A 32 -5.73 4.43 -1.76
C PRO A 32 -5.85 3.22 -0.84
N ILE A 33 -4.90 3.07 0.08
CA ILE A 33 -4.92 2.03 1.12
C ILE A 33 -4.72 2.72 2.47
N TRP A 34 -5.71 2.61 3.37
CA TRP A 34 -5.59 3.10 4.74
C TRP A 34 -4.64 2.24 5.53
N ILE A 35 -3.71 2.85 6.23
CA ILE A 35 -2.64 2.18 6.97
C ILE A 35 -2.48 2.76 8.37
N GLY A 36 -1.76 2.06 9.23
CA GLY A 36 -1.43 2.54 10.57
C GLY A 36 -0.36 3.64 10.55
N HIS A 37 -0.30 4.46 11.60
CA HIS A 37 0.70 5.52 11.73
C HIS A 37 2.13 5.00 11.73
N PRO A 38 2.49 3.90 12.43
CA PRO A 38 3.85 3.37 12.40
C PRO A 38 4.28 2.91 11.00
N GLU A 39 3.37 2.27 10.26
CA GLU A 39 3.64 1.79 8.91
C GLU A 39 3.77 2.95 7.92
N ALA A 40 2.91 3.97 8.05
CA ALA A 40 3.01 5.20 7.26
C ALA A 40 4.34 5.91 7.49
N ALA A 41 4.76 6.04 8.74
CA ALA A 41 6.06 6.60 9.08
C ALA A 41 7.21 5.78 8.47
N ALA A 42 7.14 4.46 8.54
CA ALA A 42 8.15 3.57 7.96
C ALA A 42 8.29 3.74 6.44
N ILE A 43 7.17 3.85 5.72
CA ILE A 43 7.15 4.09 4.27
C ILE A 43 7.70 5.50 3.97
N LEU A 44 7.16 6.52 4.62
CA LEU A 44 7.50 7.92 4.35
C LEU A 44 8.99 8.21 4.61
N MET A 45 9.54 7.72 5.72
CA MET A 45 10.96 7.89 6.05
C MET A 45 11.86 7.29 4.98
N LYS A 46 11.49 6.13 4.44
CA LYS A 46 12.26 5.52 3.34
C LYS A 46 12.14 6.32 2.05
N LEU A 47 10.94 6.78 1.69
CA LEU A 47 10.73 7.61 0.49
C LEU A 47 11.51 8.92 0.57
N GLN A 48 11.66 9.49 1.76
CA GLN A 48 12.43 10.72 2.01
C GLN A 48 13.93 10.48 2.24
N ASN A 49 14.39 9.23 2.17
CA ASN A 49 15.77 8.84 2.52
C ASN A 49 16.20 9.35 3.91
N ALA A 50 15.28 9.40 4.85
CA ALA A 50 15.56 9.82 6.22
C ALA A 50 16.40 8.76 6.94
N ALA A 51 17.54 9.19 7.48
CA ALA A 51 18.40 8.32 8.28
C ALA A 51 17.85 8.16 9.70
N THR A 52 17.89 6.94 10.20
CA THR A 52 17.55 6.62 11.59
C THR A 52 18.81 6.15 12.34
N PRO A 53 18.98 6.49 13.62
CA PRO A 53 20.15 6.06 14.39
C PRO A 53 20.27 4.54 14.53
N ARG A 54 19.13 3.85 14.51
CA ARG A 54 19.04 2.39 14.61
C ARG A 54 18.02 1.87 13.59
N PRO A 55 18.17 0.61 13.11
CA PRO A 55 17.20 0.00 12.20
C PRO A 55 15.78 0.04 12.78
N MET A 56 14.82 0.44 11.96
CA MET A 56 13.41 0.29 12.26
C MET A 56 12.95 -1.16 11.97
N THR A 57 11.69 -1.50 12.31
CA THR A 57 11.17 -2.86 12.16
C THR A 57 11.36 -3.42 10.75
N HIS A 58 10.99 -2.65 9.72
CA HIS A 58 11.12 -3.13 8.33
C HIS A 58 12.58 -3.15 7.85
N ASP A 59 13.45 -2.26 8.36
CA ASP A 59 14.88 -2.33 8.11
C ASP A 59 15.47 -3.62 8.71
N LEU A 60 15.05 -3.95 9.95
CA LEU A 60 15.46 -5.19 10.59
C LEU A 60 15.05 -6.43 9.80
N VAL A 61 13.81 -6.45 9.29
CA VAL A 61 13.34 -7.58 8.45
C VAL A 61 14.19 -7.71 7.20
N THR A 62 14.49 -6.60 6.52
CA THR A 62 15.34 -6.60 5.32
C THR A 62 16.73 -7.11 5.65
N ASP A 63 17.35 -6.63 6.74
CA ASP A 63 18.67 -7.09 7.19
C ASP A 63 18.69 -8.60 7.52
N MET A 64 17.60 -9.11 8.12
CA MET A 64 17.46 -10.54 8.41
C MET A 64 17.38 -11.38 7.14
N LEU A 65 16.60 -10.92 6.15
CA LEU A 65 16.46 -11.60 4.86
C LEU A 65 17.81 -11.65 4.14
N GLU A 66 18.55 -10.54 4.08
CA GLU A 66 19.89 -10.49 3.47
C GLU A 66 20.86 -11.47 4.12
N ARG A 67 20.86 -11.57 5.45
CA ARG A 67 21.73 -12.52 6.20
C ARG A 67 21.35 -13.97 5.98
N LEU A 68 20.10 -14.24 5.60
CA LEU A 68 19.60 -15.56 5.23
C LEU A 68 19.71 -15.84 3.72
N GLU A 69 20.43 -14.96 2.99
CA GLU A 69 20.58 -15.06 1.51
C GLU A 69 19.24 -15.07 0.78
N ALA A 70 18.25 -14.37 1.34
CA ALA A 70 16.95 -14.19 0.76
C ALA A 70 16.73 -12.71 0.40
N ARG A 71 15.91 -12.48 -0.61
CA ARG A 71 15.54 -11.12 -1.04
C ARG A 71 14.07 -11.03 -1.42
N VAL A 72 13.50 -9.86 -1.19
CA VAL A 72 12.17 -9.53 -1.71
C VAL A 72 12.30 -9.26 -3.20
N VAL A 73 11.57 -9.98 -4.03
CA VAL A 73 11.57 -9.77 -5.48
C VAL A 73 10.38 -8.95 -5.94
N ARG A 74 9.23 -9.11 -5.30
CA ARG A 74 8.04 -8.30 -5.50
C ARG A 74 7.09 -8.42 -4.33
N ILE A 75 6.12 -7.53 -4.29
CA ILE A 75 4.95 -7.70 -3.43
C ILE A 75 3.68 -7.68 -4.29
N GLU A 76 2.66 -8.35 -3.81
CA GLU A 76 1.39 -8.46 -4.52
C GLU A 76 0.24 -8.14 -3.57
N VAL A 77 -0.60 -7.18 -3.93
CA VAL A 77 -1.90 -6.97 -3.28
C VAL A 77 -2.91 -7.84 -4.03
N THR A 78 -3.34 -8.89 -3.39
CA THR A 78 -4.01 -10.02 -4.06
C THR A 78 -5.52 -9.96 -3.99
N GLU A 79 -6.07 -9.41 -2.92
CA GLU A 79 -7.51 -9.49 -2.66
C GLU A 79 -7.98 -8.30 -1.82
N LEU A 80 -9.23 -7.90 -2.04
CA LEU A 80 -10.01 -7.07 -1.12
C LEU A 80 -11.22 -7.89 -0.68
N ARG A 81 -11.30 -8.18 0.61
CA ARG A 81 -12.39 -8.95 1.19
C ARG A 81 -12.83 -8.29 2.49
N GLU A 82 -14.13 -8.06 2.63
CA GLU A 82 -14.71 -7.42 3.82
C GLU A 82 -13.97 -6.12 4.19
N ASN A 83 -13.76 -5.24 3.20
CA ASN A 83 -13.01 -3.99 3.31
C ASN A 83 -11.56 -4.13 3.83
N THR A 84 -11.00 -5.33 3.76
CA THR A 84 -9.63 -5.64 4.16
C THR A 84 -8.81 -6.05 2.95
N PHE A 85 -7.74 -5.31 2.69
CA PHE A 85 -6.77 -5.68 1.66
C PHE A 85 -5.84 -6.78 2.16
N TYR A 86 -5.64 -7.77 1.33
CA TYR A 86 -4.67 -8.85 1.54
C TYR A 86 -3.49 -8.67 0.60
N ALA A 87 -2.32 -8.99 1.09
CA ALA A 87 -1.10 -8.93 0.30
C ALA A 87 -0.17 -10.08 0.64
N GLN A 88 0.81 -10.29 -0.24
CA GLN A 88 1.90 -11.21 -0.01
C GLN A 88 3.23 -10.60 -0.42
N VAL A 89 4.26 -11.00 0.27
CA VAL A 89 5.65 -10.71 -0.06
C VAL A 89 6.24 -11.94 -0.74
N VAL A 90 6.75 -11.76 -1.94
CA VAL A 90 7.40 -12.84 -2.68
C VAL A 90 8.90 -12.74 -2.51
N LEU A 91 9.46 -13.77 -1.94
CA LEU A 91 10.89 -13.90 -1.63
C LEU A 91 11.54 -14.91 -2.56
N VAL A 92 12.81 -14.73 -2.80
CA VAL A 92 13.68 -15.75 -3.41
C VAL A 92 14.90 -15.90 -2.53
N GLN A 93 15.23 -17.13 -2.20
CA GLN A 93 16.50 -17.51 -1.60
C GLN A 93 17.44 -18.04 -2.69
N ASP A 94 18.75 -17.92 -2.50
CA ASP A 94 19.76 -18.22 -3.49
C ASP A 94 19.56 -19.62 -4.13
N GLY A 95 19.32 -19.65 -5.45
CA GLY A 95 19.07 -20.87 -6.23
C GLY A 95 17.73 -21.57 -5.96
N GLY A 96 16.84 -20.96 -5.17
CA GLY A 96 15.57 -21.54 -4.75
C GLY A 96 14.35 -21.06 -5.55
N ALA A 97 13.23 -21.73 -5.27
CA ALA A 97 11.92 -21.32 -5.75
C ALA A 97 11.43 -20.07 -5.03
N GLU A 98 10.43 -19.42 -5.60
CA GLU A 98 9.72 -18.33 -4.94
C GLU A 98 8.99 -18.82 -3.69
N ILE A 99 9.03 -18.01 -2.64
CA ILE A 99 8.36 -18.21 -1.36
C ILE A 99 7.39 -17.07 -1.17
N GLU A 100 6.11 -17.39 -1.02
CA GLU A 100 5.06 -16.43 -0.77
C GLU A 100 4.80 -16.33 0.74
N VAL A 101 4.80 -15.12 1.27
CA VAL A 101 4.56 -14.84 2.69
C VAL A 101 3.38 -13.91 2.82
N ASP A 102 2.33 -14.35 3.52
CA ASP A 102 1.18 -13.52 3.83
C ASP A 102 1.57 -12.25 4.60
N SER A 103 1.00 -11.14 4.22
CA SER A 103 1.36 -9.83 4.78
C SER A 103 0.21 -8.84 4.69
N ARG A 104 0.18 -7.89 5.62
CA ARG A 104 -0.63 -6.68 5.41
C ARG A 104 -0.02 -5.85 4.28
N PRO A 105 -0.84 -5.18 3.46
CA PRO A 105 -0.33 -4.32 2.37
C PRO A 105 0.67 -3.27 2.84
N SER A 106 0.43 -2.66 4.00
CA SER A 106 1.33 -1.65 4.58
C SER A 106 2.74 -2.17 4.85
N ASP A 107 2.85 -3.39 5.40
CA ASP A 107 4.15 -4.03 5.69
C ASP A 107 4.84 -4.46 4.39
N ALA A 108 4.07 -5.04 3.46
CA ALA A 108 4.59 -5.43 2.15
C ALA A 108 5.15 -4.22 1.39
N ILE A 109 4.43 -3.10 1.35
CA ILE A 109 4.87 -1.85 0.71
C ILE A 109 6.12 -1.29 1.42
N ALA A 110 6.14 -1.30 2.77
CA ALA A 110 7.30 -0.83 3.53
C ALA A 110 8.57 -1.66 3.24
N LEU A 111 8.43 -2.96 2.98
CA LEU A 111 9.51 -3.83 2.53
C LEU A 111 9.88 -3.57 1.07
N ALA A 112 8.89 -3.40 0.18
CA ALA A 112 9.13 -3.15 -1.24
C ALA A 112 9.96 -1.88 -1.47
N VAL A 113 9.64 -0.78 -0.79
CA VAL A 113 10.39 0.48 -0.93
C VAL A 113 11.83 0.39 -0.37
N ARG A 114 12.11 -0.57 0.52
CA ARG A 114 13.45 -0.83 1.04
C ARG A 114 14.27 -1.74 0.13
N ALA A 115 13.63 -2.73 -0.43
CA ALA A 115 14.25 -3.71 -1.31
C ALA A 115 14.32 -3.28 -2.78
N ASP A 116 13.75 -2.12 -3.12
CA ASP A 116 13.54 -1.68 -4.51
C ASP A 116 12.80 -2.74 -5.33
N ALA A 117 11.79 -3.37 -4.69
CA ALA A 117 11.02 -4.44 -5.25
C ALA A 117 9.76 -3.92 -5.95
N GLU A 118 9.33 -4.62 -6.98
CA GLU A 118 8.12 -4.27 -7.73
C GLU A 118 6.85 -4.50 -6.90
N ILE A 119 5.84 -3.69 -7.14
CA ILE A 119 4.53 -3.76 -6.51
C ILE A 119 3.51 -4.12 -7.58
N PHE A 120 2.78 -5.21 -7.36
CA PHE A 120 1.68 -5.64 -8.21
C PHE A 120 0.37 -5.63 -7.44
N VAL A 121 -0.71 -5.33 -8.14
CA VAL A 121 -2.07 -5.35 -7.59
C VAL A 121 -2.96 -6.16 -8.52
N ALA A 122 -3.81 -7.01 -7.95
CA ALA A 122 -4.77 -7.81 -8.71
C ALA A 122 -5.75 -6.90 -9.47
N ASP A 123 -6.12 -7.29 -10.68
CA ASP A 123 -7.02 -6.50 -11.53
C ASP A 123 -8.37 -6.28 -10.84
N GLU A 124 -8.88 -7.28 -10.15
CA GLU A 124 -10.13 -7.21 -9.40
C GLU A 124 -10.07 -6.15 -8.28
N VAL A 125 -8.95 -6.04 -7.58
CA VAL A 125 -8.74 -5.02 -6.54
C VAL A 125 -8.70 -3.63 -7.14
N ILE A 126 -8.03 -3.48 -8.28
CA ILE A 126 -7.97 -2.19 -8.99
C ILE A 126 -9.36 -1.79 -9.49
N ASP A 127 -10.11 -2.71 -10.09
CA ASP A 127 -11.44 -2.44 -10.63
C ASP A 127 -12.46 -2.09 -9.55
N GLU A 128 -12.30 -2.66 -8.34
CA GLU A 128 -13.20 -2.40 -7.20
C GLU A 128 -12.86 -1.11 -6.45
N SER A 129 -11.57 -0.78 -6.31
CA SER A 129 -11.12 0.23 -5.34
C SER A 129 -10.25 1.34 -5.91
N ALA A 130 -9.80 1.24 -7.15
CA ALA A 130 -8.98 2.29 -7.73
C ALA A 130 -9.85 3.44 -8.25
N ILE A 131 -9.32 4.65 -8.12
CA ILE A 131 -9.91 5.89 -8.61
C ILE A 131 -9.19 6.26 -9.91
N GLU A 132 -9.95 6.54 -10.96
CA GLU A 132 -9.41 7.02 -12.23
C GLU A 132 -9.56 8.52 -12.33
N PHE A 133 -8.47 9.21 -12.60
CA PHE A 133 -8.50 10.63 -12.88
C PHE A 133 -8.55 10.90 -14.39
N GLN A 134 -9.62 11.52 -14.83
CA GLN A 134 -9.76 12.01 -16.21
C GLN A 134 -9.18 13.42 -16.30
N GLY A 135 -7.96 13.56 -16.83
CA GLY A 135 -7.37 14.87 -17.10
C GLY A 135 -5.84 14.88 -17.06
N GLU A 136 -5.25 15.74 -17.89
CA GLU A 136 -3.82 16.00 -17.94
C GLU A 136 -3.32 16.60 -16.61
N GLU A 137 -2.15 16.15 -16.15
CA GLU A 137 -1.39 16.61 -14.99
C GLU A 137 -2.22 16.96 -13.74
N ILE A 138 -2.28 16.02 -12.83
CA ILE A 138 -2.91 16.22 -11.53
C ILE A 138 -2.00 17.14 -10.72
N SER A 139 -2.43 18.39 -10.50
CA SER A 139 -1.81 19.21 -9.47
C SER A 139 -2.11 18.61 -8.09
N ASP A 140 -1.17 18.71 -7.16
CA ASP A 140 -1.33 18.22 -5.79
C ASP A 140 -2.66 18.68 -5.15
N GLU A 141 -3.12 19.90 -5.48
CA GLU A 141 -4.42 20.45 -5.05
C GLU A 141 -5.63 19.67 -5.58
N LYS A 142 -5.57 19.13 -6.81
CA LYS A 142 -6.65 18.30 -7.37
C LYS A 142 -6.66 16.90 -6.75
N LEU A 143 -5.48 16.36 -6.45
CA LEU A 143 -5.36 15.09 -5.76
C LEU A 143 -5.95 15.18 -4.36
N GLU A 144 -5.63 16.24 -3.61
CA GLU A 144 -6.22 16.50 -2.28
C GLU A 144 -7.74 16.65 -2.36
N HIS A 145 -8.25 17.28 -3.41
CA HIS A 145 -9.69 17.47 -3.60
C HIS A 145 -10.43 16.16 -3.89
N GLU A 146 -9.88 15.27 -4.72
CA GLU A 146 -10.49 13.98 -5.03
C GLU A 146 -10.34 12.97 -3.88
N VAL A 147 -9.21 12.98 -3.19
CA VAL A 147 -9.04 12.25 -1.92
C VAL A 147 -10.05 12.77 -0.89
N SER A 148 -10.31 14.07 -0.84
CA SER A 148 -11.34 14.68 0.00
C SER A 148 -12.76 14.26 -0.39
N LYS A 149 -13.09 14.13 -1.68
CA LYS A 149 -14.40 13.63 -2.15
C LYS A 149 -14.60 12.16 -1.81
N PHE A 150 -13.58 11.34 -2.01
CA PHE A 150 -13.62 9.93 -1.63
C PHE A 150 -13.79 9.78 -0.12
N ARG A 151 -13.14 10.63 0.65
CA ARG A 151 -13.31 10.75 2.08
C ARG A 151 -14.74 11.12 2.48
N SER A 152 -15.35 12.14 1.84
CA SER A 152 -16.74 12.51 2.09
C SER A 152 -17.71 11.36 1.75
N PHE A 153 -17.36 10.53 0.79
CA PHE A 153 -18.10 9.29 0.51
C PHE A 153 -17.99 8.30 1.68
N LEU A 154 -16.80 8.14 2.25
CA LEU A 154 -16.59 7.24 3.41
C LEU A 154 -17.15 7.80 4.72
N GLU A 155 -17.18 9.13 4.90
CA GLU A 155 -17.81 9.77 6.06
C GLU A 155 -19.33 9.61 6.10
N ASN A 156 -19.95 9.35 4.95
CA ASN A 156 -21.38 9.04 4.85
C ASN A 156 -21.70 7.55 5.05
N VAL A 157 -20.66 6.70 5.12
CA VAL A 157 -20.81 5.29 5.46
C VAL A 157 -20.51 5.16 6.95
N THR A 158 -21.55 5.00 7.76
CA THR A 158 -21.38 4.87 9.22
C THR A 158 -20.75 3.51 9.58
N PRO A 159 -19.95 3.44 10.66
CA PRO A 159 -19.41 2.17 11.15
C PRO A 159 -20.48 1.09 11.40
N ASP A 160 -21.70 1.50 11.65
CA ASP A 160 -22.83 0.59 11.87
C ASP A 160 -23.30 -0.09 10.58
N GLU A 161 -23.16 0.55 9.43
CA GLU A 161 -23.47 -0.06 8.12
C GLU A 161 -22.46 -1.15 7.72
N PHE A 162 -21.26 -1.12 8.31
CA PHE A 162 -20.27 -2.20 8.16
C PHE A 162 -20.54 -3.38 9.10
N ALA A 163 -21.31 -3.18 10.19
CA ALA A 163 -21.61 -4.22 11.17
C ALA A 163 -22.87 -5.03 10.82
N GLU A 164 -23.78 -4.52 10.00
CA GLU A 164 -25.04 -5.18 9.63
C GLU A 164 -24.93 -6.18 8.46
N GLY A 165 -23.74 -6.39 7.91
CA GLY A 165 -23.45 -7.39 6.85
C GLY A 165 -23.22 -8.82 7.36
N SER A 166 -23.38 -9.12 8.64
CA SER A 166 -23.11 -10.44 9.23
C SER A 166 -24.32 -11.06 9.94
N GLU A 167 -25.48 -11.06 9.31
CA GLU A 167 -26.58 -11.99 9.62
C GLU A 167 -27.32 -12.32 8.30
N ASP A 168 -26.86 -13.40 7.65
CA ASP A 168 -27.70 -14.52 7.14
C ASP A 168 -26.78 -15.58 6.51
#